data_78133ee584d5b5459b93485ce29785a3
#
_entry.id   78133ee584d5b5459b93485ce29785a3
#
_cell.length_a   1.000
_cell.length_b   1.000
_cell.length_c   1.000
_cell.angle_alpha   90.00
_cell.angle_beta   90.00
_cell.angle_gamma   90.00
#
_symmetry.space_group_name_H-M   'P 1'
#
loop_
_entity.id
_entity.type
_entity.pdbx_description
1 polymer ?
#
loop_
_entity_poly.entity_id
_entity_poly.type
_entity_poly.pdbx_seq_one_letter_code
_entity_poly.pdbx_strand_id
1 'polypeptide(L)'
;MFTVLSASELTSLIIVLAVAASVSGFIAGLLGVGGGIIMVPALYYAFTVMDFDIVTRMHLSLGTSLAIIIPTSIMSAKTHMKFNAVDFRLIKSFGIFIVLGVILGTVLASNLKTPPLILFFSVFAFLVGLFFIFFREKVGASPRPISQTFKAVIGMGLGFFAVPLGIGGGSLGVPAMRLFGYPIKIAIGTSRQ
;
A
#
# COMPACT_ATOMS: atom_id res chain seq x y z
N MET A 1 -21.76 -22.15 1.41
CA MET A 1 -22.61 -22.26 2.62
C MET A 1 -21.90 -21.39 3.65
N PHE A 2 -22.45 -20.23 4.00
CA PHE A 2 -21.83 -19.39 5.01
C PHE A 2 -22.02 -20.05 6.37
N THR A 3 -20.94 -20.48 6.97
CA THR A 3 -20.95 -20.93 8.37
C THR A 3 -21.41 -19.76 9.23
N VAL A 4 -22.48 -19.93 9.98
CA VAL A 4 -22.92 -18.92 10.94
C VAL A 4 -21.89 -18.92 12.07
N LEU A 5 -21.03 -17.90 12.07
CA LEU A 5 -20.03 -17.70 13.11
C LEU A 5 -20.73 -17.63 14.47
N SER A 6 -20.19 -18.30 15.46
CA SER A 6 -20.61 -18.12 16.85
C SER A 6 -20.37 -16.68 17.31
N ALA A 7 -21.14 -16.21 18.28
CA ALA A 7 -20.96 -14.85 18.81
C ALA A 7 -19.52 -14.60 19.33
N SER A 8 -18.87 -15.63 19.86
CA SER A 8 -17.48 -15.57 20.34
C SER A 8 -16.48 -15.44 19.19
N GLU A 9 -16.68 -16.16 18.09
CA GLU A 9 -15.84 -16.07 16.88
C GLU A 9 -15.98 -14.70 16.22
N LEU A 10 -17.21 -14.19 16.11
CA LEU A 10 -17.46 -12.87 15.57
C LEU A 10 -16.79 -11.76 16.42
N THR A 11 -16.90 -11.87 17.75
CA THR A 11 -16.27 -10.93 18.68
C THR A 11 -14.76 -10.96 18.57
N SER A 12 -14.15 -12.15 18.54
CA SER A 12 -12.69 -12.29 18.39
C SER A 12 -12.21 -11.73 17.05
N LEU A 13 -12.94 -11.96 15.99
CA LEU A 13 -12.65 -11.45 14.65
C LEU A 13 -12.70 -9.91 14.59
N ILE A 14 -13.73 -9.30 15.21
CA ILE A 14 -13.83 -7.84 15.29
C ILE A 14 -12.65 -7.27 16.09
N ILE A 15 -12.27 -7.89 17.20
CA ILE A 15 -11.14 -7.45 18.03
C ILE A 15 -9.83 -7.54 17.21
N VAL A 16 -9.58 -8.68 16.56
CA VAL A 16 -8.37 -8.87 15.72
C VAL A 16 -8.29 -7.83 14.61
N LEU A 17 -9.39 -7.58 13.91
CA LEU A 17 -9.43 -6.58 12.84
C LEU A 17 -9.27 -5.16 13.37
N ALA A 18 -9.87 -4.82 14.53
CA ALA A 18 -9.72 -3.52 15.15
C ALA A 18 -8.28 -3.26 15.60
N VAL A 19 -7.64 -4.25 16.22
CA VAL A 19 -6.21 -4.18 16.60
C VAL A 19 -5.34 -4.05 15.38
N ALA A 20 -5.54 -4.90 14.36
CA ALA A 20 -4.77 -4.85 13.12
C ALA A 20 -4.92 -3.50 12.41
N ALA A 21 -6.14 -2.94 12.34
CA ALA A 21 -6.40 -1.62 11.76
C ALA A 21 -5.71 -0.50 12.53
N SER A 22 -5.75 -0.55 13.87
CA SER A 22 -5.10 0.44 14.74
C SER A 22 -3.57 0.41 14.59
N VAL A 23 -2.98 -0.77 14.66
CA VAL A 23 -1.53 -0.97 14.48
C VAL A 23 -1.10 -0.58 13.06
N SER A 24 -1.85 -1.03 12.05
CA SER A 24 -1.62 -0.67 10.65
C SER A 24 -1.68 0.84 10.43
N GLY A 25 -2.70 1.51 10.97
CA GLY A 25 -2.86 2.96 10.87
C GLY A 25 -1.74 3.73 11.55
N PHE A 26 -1.31 3.28 12.74
CA PHE A 26 -0.21 3.87 13.48
C PHE A 26 1.13 3.73 12.74
N ILE A 27 1.49 2.52 12.29
CA ILE A 27 2.71 2.27 11.53
C ILE A 27 2.68 2.99 10.18
N ALA A 28 1.55 2.97 9.50
CA ALA A 28 1.36 3.72 8.26
C ALA A 28 1.54 5.23 8.46
N GLY A 29 1.09 5.76 9.60
CA GLY A 29 1.26 7.16 9.98
C GLY A 29 2.71 7.54 10.22
N LEU A 30 3.43 6.73 11.00
CA LEU A 30 4.83 6.96 11.37
C LEU A 30 5.80 6.79 10.20
N LEU A 31 5.70 5.66 9.50
CA LEU A 31 6.67 5.28 8.46
C LEU A 31 6.30 5.76 7.07
N GLY A 32 5.06 6.19 6.87
CA GLY A 32 4.58 6.54 5.53
C GLY A 32 4.41 5.33 4.60
N VAL A 33 4.45 4.10 5.14
CA VAL A 33 4.47 2.86 4.35
C VAL A 33 3.10 2.49 3.78
N GLY A 34 2.01 3.10 4.27
CA GLY A 34 0.64 2.65 3.93
C GLY A 34 0.25 1.39 4.71
N GLY A 35 -1.01 1.29 5.08
CA GLY A 35 -1.51 0.22 5.98
C GLY A 35 -1.60 -1.17 5.37
N GLY A 36 -1.51 -1.32 4.04
CA GLY A 36 -1.80 -2.57 3.33
C GLY A 36 -0.91 -3.74 3.73
N ILE A 37 0.37 -3.50 4.04
CA ILE A 37 1.32 -4.56 4.42
C ILE A 37 0.83 -5.34 5.66
N ILE A 38 0.18 -4.67 6.60
CA ILE A 38 -0.37 -5.31 7.81
C ILE A 38 -1.83 -5.71 7.58
N MET A 39 -2.59 -4.89 6.86
CA MET A 39 -4.02 -5.10 6.67
C MET A 39 -4.32 -6.32 5.80
N VAL A 40 -3.55 -6.57 4.75
CA VAL A 40 -3.77 -7.72 3.85
C VAL A 40 -3.62 -9.06 4.58
N PRO A 41 -2.55 -9.33 5.35
CA PRO A 41 -2.46 -10.55 6.15
C PRO A 41 -3.57 -10.69 7.20
N ALA A 42 -3.96 -9.58 7.85
CA ALA A 42 -5.04 -9.59 8.83
C ALA A 42 -6.40 -9.94 8.18
N LEU A 43 -6.69 -9.37 7.01
CA LEU A 43 -7.89 -9.71 6.23
C LEU A 43 -7.85 -11.15 5.72
N TYR A 44 -6.68 -11.62 5.26
CA TYR A 44 -6.52 -13.01 4.84
C TYR A 44 -6.79 -13.98 5.99
N TYR A 45 -6.30 -13.68 7.18
CA TYR A 45 -6.61 -14.44 8.40
C TYR A 45 -8.11 -14.40 8.72
N ALA A 46 -8.72 -13.21 8.70
CA ALA A 46 -10.14 -13.04 8.94
C ALA A 46 -11.00 -13.87 7.99
N PHE A 47 -10.72 -13.81 6.68
CA PHE A 47 -11.42 -14.62 5.68
C PHE A 47 -11.13 -16.13 5.80
N THR A 48 -9.99 -16.50 6.42
CA THR A 48 -9.70 -17.89 6.75
C THR A 48 -10.62 -18.39 7.87
N VAL A 49 -10.77 -17.61 8.93
CA VAL A 49 -11.67 -17.94 10.06
C VAL A 49 -13.13 -17.97 9.62
N MET A 50 -13.51 -17.12 8.66
CA MET A 50 -14.87 -17.08 8.09
C MET A 50 -15.13 -18.18 7.03
N ASP A 51 -14.18 -19.09 6.83
CA ASP A 51 -14.26 -20.21 5.87
C ASP A 51 -14.54 -19.79 4.42
N PHE A 52 -14.03 -18.64 4.01
CA PHE A 52 -14.06 -18.26 2.59
C PHE A 52 -13.20 -19.22 1.76
N ASP A 53 -13.59 -19.41 0.50
CA ASP A 53 -12.87 -20.29 -0.42
C ASP A 53 -11.40 -19.85 -0.56
N ILE A 54 -10.50 -20.81 -0.37
CA ILE A 54 -9.05 -20.63 -0.45
C ILE A 54 -8.61 -20.06 -1.80
N VAL A 55 -9.35 -20.34 -2.88
CA VAL A 55 -9.03 -19.87 -4.23
C VAL A 55 -9.22 -18.35 -4.36
N THR A 56 -10.23 -17.80 -3.70
CA THR A 56 -10.61 -16.38 -3.79
C THR A 56 -10.11 -15.53 -2.62
N ARG A 57 -9.71 -16.17 -1.53
CA ARG A 57 -9.38 -15.54 -0.24
C ARG A 57 -8.34 -14.41 -0.36
N MET A 58 -7.26 -14.65 -1.11
CA MET A 58 -6.22 -13.63 -1.29
C MET A 58 -6.73 -12.45 -2.11
N HIS A 59 -7.50 -12.68 -3.16
CA HIS A 59 -8.10 -11.63 -3.99
C HIS A 59 -9.07 -10.76 -3.19
N LEU A 60 -9.91 -11.38 -2.33
CA LEU A 60 -10.78 -10.65 -1.42
C LEU A 60 -10.00 -9.80 -0.43
N SER A 61 -8.91 -10.34 0.13
CA SER A 61 -8.04 -9.60 1.06
C SER A 61 -7.42 -8.37 0.40
N LEU A 62 -6.90 -8.52 -0.82
CA LEU A 62 -6.34 -7.42 -1.60
C LEU A 62 -7.40 -6.38 -1.96
N GLY A 63 -8.54 -6.82 -2.49
CA GLY A 63 -9.64 -5.95 -2.90
C GLY A 63 -10.21 -5.16 -1.71
N THR A 64 -10.41 -5.81 -0.56
CA THR A 64 -10.88 -5.16 0.66
C THR A 64 -9.85 -4.14 1.19
N SER A 65 -8.57 -4.50 1.19
CA SER A 65 -7.49 -3.57 1.56
C SER A 65 -7.48 -2.35 0.65
N LEU A 66 -7.56 -2.52 -0.66
CA LEU A 66 -7.62 -1.42 -1.63
C LEU A 66 -8.86 -0.55 -1.43
N ALA A 67 -10.03 -1.14 -1.13
CA ALA A 67 -11.25 -0.40 -0.82
C ALA A 67 -11.09 0.48 0.44
N ILE A 68 -10.45 -0.04 1.49
CA ILE A 68 -10.14 0.72 2.72
C ILE A 68 -9.17 1.88 2.44
N ILE A 69 -8.27 1.71 1.48
CA ILE A 69 -7.31 2.75 1.12
C ILE A 69 -7.99 3.99 0.52
N ILE A 70 -9.12 3.86 -0.15
CA ILE A 70 -9.82 5.00 -0.77
C ILE A 70 -10.19 6.09 0.27
N PRO A 71 -11.00 5.81 1.31
CA PRO A 71 -11.34 6.82 2.31
C PRO A 71 -10.13 7.28 3.12
N THR A 72 -9.21 6.38 3.44
CA THR A 72 -8.02 6.73 4.22
C THR A 72 -7.05 7.62 3.45
N SER A 73 -6.89 7.43 2.14
CA SER A 73 -6.08 8.31 1.30
C SER A 73 -6.71 9.69 1.16
N ILE A 74 -8.03 9.81 1.01
CA ILE A 74 -8.73 11.10 0.97
C ILE A 74 -8.50 11.89 2.27
N MET A 75 -8.61 11.24 3.42
CA MET A 75 -8.38 11.89 4.70
C MET A 75 -6.91 12.30 4.89
N SER A 76 -5.98 11.42 4.49
CA SER A 76 -4.54 11.71 4.50
C SER A 76 -4.21 12.90 3.60
N ALA A 77 -4.73 12.91 2.37
CA ALA A 77 -4.56 14.00 1.42
C ALA A 77 -5.01 15.34 1.99
N LYS A 78 -6.22 15.39 2.56
CA LYS A 78 -6.75 16.61 3.21
C LYS A 78 -5.84 17.10 4.33
N THR A 79 -5.29 16.19 5.14
CA THR A 79 -4.39 16.54 6.23
C THR A 79 -3.06 17.09 5.72
N HIS A 80 -2.43 16.41 4.77
CA HIS A 80 -1.14 16.84 4.20
C HIS A 80 -1.25 18.15 3.41
N MET A 81 -2.38 18.41 2.76
CA MET A 81 -2.64 19.70 2.10
C MET A 81 -2.66 20.86 3.11
N LYS A 82 -3.24 20.67 4.30
CA LYS A 82 -3.24 21.72 5.36
C LYS A 82 -1.82 22.09 5.80
N PHE A 83 -0.87 21.18 5.70
CA PHE A 83 0.54 21.42 6.09
C PHE A 83 1.44 21.82 4.91
N ASN A 84 0.87 22.13 3.72
CA ASN A 84 1.63 22.45 2.50
C ASN A 84 2.70 21.40 2.15
N ALA A 85 2.44 20.13 2.48
CA ALA A 85 3.37 19.02 2.28
C ALA A 85 3.13 18.27 0.94
N VAL A 86 2.34 18.85 0.04
CA VAL A 86 1.92 18.23 -1.22
C VAL A 86 2.52 18.99 -2.39
N ASP A 87 3.25 18.27 -3.25
CA ASP A 87 3.73 18.79 -4.53
C ASP A 87 2.82 18.33 -5.68
N PHE A 88 1.84 19.18 -6.04
CA PHE A 88 0.90 18.90 -7.14
C PHE A 88 1.56 18.76 -8.51
N ARG A 89 2.74 19.35 -8.70
CA ARG A 89 3.49 19.24 -9.97
C ARG A 89 4.05 17.82 -10.11
N LEU A 90 4.55 17.25 -9.01
CA LEU A 90 4.98 15.85 -8.96
C LEU A 90 3.80 14.90 -9.19
N ILE A 91 2.66 15.12 -8.54
CA ILE A 91 1.47 14.30 -8.70
C ILE A 91 1.03 14.25 -10.17
N LYS A 92 0.90 15.41 -10.83
CA LYS A 92 0.53 15.48 -12.25
C LYS A 92 1.55 14.78 -13.15
N SER A 93 2.84 14.87 -12.79
CA SER A 93 3.94 14.31 -13.58
C SER A 93 4.03 12.78 -13.49
N PHE A 94 3.71 12.19 -12.33
CA PHE A 94 3.73 10.74 -12.10
C PHE A 94 2.37 10.08 -12.29
N GLY A 95 1.28 10.82 -12.08
CA GLY A 95 -0.08 10.26 -11.94
C GLY A 95 -0.53 9.42 -13.13
N ILE A 96 -0.31 9.89 -14.37
CA ILE A 96 -0.69 9.14 -15.56
C ILE A 96 0.04 7.80 -15.67
N PHE A 97 1.33 7.77 -15.32
CA PHE A 97 2.13 6.56 -15.36
C PHE A 97 1.74 5.58 -14.23
N ILE A 98 1.39 6.11 -13.07
CA ILE A 98 0.86 5.31 -11.96
C ILE A 98 -0.47 4.66 -12.35
N VAL A 99 -1.39 5.40 -12.97
CA VAL A 99 -2.69 4.87 -13.44
C VAL A 99 -2.48 3.75 -14.47
N LEU A 100 -1.58 3.95 -15.44
CA LEU A 100 -1.24 2.90 -16.40
C LEU A 100 -0.65 1.66 -15.71
N GLY A 101 0.23 1.86 -14.74
CA GLY A 101 0.77 0.79 -13.91
C GLY A 101 -0.31 0.04 -13.13
N VAL A 102 -1.26 0.75 -12.51
CA VAL A 102 -2.39 0.16 -11.79
C VAL A 102 -3.24 -0.73 -12.70
N ILE A 103 -3.54 -0.28 -13.92
CA ILE A 103 -4.30 -1.07 -14.88
C ILE A 103 -3.55 -2.38 -15.19
N LEU A 104 -2.26 -2.31 -15.49
CA LEU A 104 -1.44 -3.49 -15.75
C LEU A 104 -1.33 -4.42 -14.52
N GLY A 105 -1.15 -3.84 -13.34
CA GLY A 105 -1.11 -4.58 -12.08
C GLY A 105 -2.43 -5.27 -11.75
N THR A 106 -3.56 -4.64 -12.07
CA THR A 106 -4.89 -5.24 -11.92
C THR A 106 -5.07 -6.44 -12.84
N VAL A 107 -4.69 -6.31 -14.11
CA VAL A 107 -4.74 -7.42 -15.07
C VAL A 107 -3.85 -8.57 -14.59
N LEU A 108 -2.64 -8.29 -14.11
CA LEU A 108 -1.78 -9.33 -13.55
C LEU A 108 -2.43 -10.01 -12.34
N ALA A 109 -2.88 -9.23 -11.35
CA ALA A 109 -3.45 -9.76 -10.12
C ALA A 109 -4.71 -10.60 -10.37
N SER A 110 -5.56 -10.19 -11.32
CA SER A 110 -6.78 -10.93 -11.66
C SER A 110 -6.52 -12.27 -12.35
N ASN A 111 -5.39 -12.43 -13.03
CA ASN A 111 -5.02 -13.67 -13.71
C ASN A 111 -4.13 -14.60 -12.86
N LEU A 112 -3.61 -14.12 -11.73
CA LEU A 112 -2.82 -14.96 -10.83
C LEU A 112 -3.72 -15.77 -9.90
N LYS A 113 -3.37 -17.02 -9.67
CA LYS A 113 -4.00 -17.86 -8.63
C LYS A 113 -3.53 -17.43 -7.23
N THR A 114 -4.28 -17.80 -6.21
CA THR A 114 -3.97 -17.44 -4.81
C THR A 114 -2.55 -17.79 -4.35
N PRO A 115 -1.97 -18.99 -4.60
CA PRO A 115 -0.64 -19.31 -4.11
C PRO A 115 0.48 -18.42 -4.66
N PRO A 116 0.62 -18.17 -5.99
CA PRO A 116 1.62 -17.24 -6.50
C PRO A 116 1.40 -15.80 -6.02
N LEU A 117 0.15 -15.39 -5.78
CA LEU A 117 -0.18 -14.06 -5.30
C LEU A 117 0.26 -13.86 -3.84
N ILE A 118 0.11 -14.89 -3.00
CA ILE A 118 0.64 -14.91 -1.62
C ILE A 118 2.17 -14.83 -1.64
N LEU A 119 2.83 -15.64 -2.47
CA LEU A 119 4.29 -15.62 -2.59
C LEU A 119 4.79 -14.23 -3.01
N PHE A 120 4.16 -13.64 -4.03
CA PHE A 120 4.49 -12.32 -4.53
C PHE A 120 4.35 -11.26 -3.42
N PHE A 121 3.24 -11.28 -2.69
CA PHE A 121 3.00 -10.39 -1.56
C PHE A 121 4.07 -10.56 -0.47
N SER A 122 4.35 -11.81 -0.07
CA SER A 122 5.28 -12.12 1.03
C SER A 122 6.70 -11.69 0.71
N VAL A 123 7.20 -12.02 -0.48
CA VAL A 123 8.54 -11.62 -0.94
C VAL A 123 8.66 -10.10 -0.97
N PHE A 124 7.65 -9.43 -1.51
CA PHE A 124 7.69 -7.97 -1.62
C PHE A 124 7.59 -7.29 -0.25
N ALA A 125 6.70 -7.75 0.62
CA ALA A 125 6.57 -7.24 1.99
C ALA A 125 7.88 -7.40 2.76
N PHE A 126 8.57 -8.53 2.59
CA PHE A 126 9.88 -8.78 3.17
C PHE A 126 10.93 -7.79 2.63
N LEU A 127 10.99 -7.57 1.32
CA LEU A 127 11.94 -6.63 0.71
C LEU A 127 11.68 -5.17 1.17
N VAL A 128 10.42 -4.77 1.28
CA VAL A 128 10.06 -3.45 1.81
C VAL A 128 10.45 -3.33 3.28
N GLY A 129 10.22 -4.36 4.10
CA GLY A 129 10.65 -4.39 5.48
C GLY A 129 12.18 -4.26 5.61
N LEU A 130 12.92 -5.02 4.81
CA LEU A 130 14.38 -4.96 4.75
C LEU A 130 14.89 -3.57 4.33
N PHE A 131 14.23 -2.98 3.34
CA PHE A 131 14.55 -1.61 2.91
C PHE A 131 14.42 -0.61 4.07
N PHE A 132 13.33 -0.65 4.86
CA PHE A 132 13.13 0.26 5.98
C PHE A 132 14.11 0.03 7.13
N ILE A 133 14.60 -1.19 7.33
CA ILE A 133 15.61 -1.51 8.36
C ILE A 133 17.01 -0.99 7.96
N PHE A 134 17.40 -1.20 6.71
CA PHE A 134 18.76 -0.91 6.26
C PHE A 134 18.95 0.47 5.64
N PHE A 135 17.89 1.07 5.10
CA PHE A 135 17.98 2.37 4.46
C PHE A 135 17.88 3.52 5.48
N ARG A 136 19.03 3.97 5.94
CA ARG A 136 19.16 5.19 6.75
C ARG A 136 18.99 6.44 5.89
N GLU A 137 18.32 7.45 6.45
CA GLU A 137 18.12 8.74 5.81
C GLU A 137 19.45 9.47 5.60
N LYS A 138 19.77 9.80 4.36
CA LYS A 138 20.81 10.80 4.07
C LYS A 138 20.17 12.18 4.21
N VAL A 139 20.36 12.79 5.38
CA VAL A 139 19.93 14.16 5.65
C VAL A 139 20.75 15.11 4.77
N GLY A 140 20.07 15.95 3.99
CA GLY A 140 20.71 17.03 3.22
C GLY A 140 20.92 16.80 1.73
N ALA A 141 20.37 15.74 1.15
CA ALA A 141 20.40 15.60 -0.30
C ALA A 141 19.41 16.58 -0.96
N SER A 142 19.88 17.42 -1.87
CA SER A 142 19.02 18.27 -2.68
C SER A 142 18.21 17.42 -3.68
N PRO A 143 16.91 17.74 -3.92
CA PRO A 143 16.11 17.04 -4.91
C PRO A 143 16.78 17.06 -6.29
N ARG A 144 17.00 15.90 -6.88
CA ARG A 144 17.59 15.80 -8.22
C ARG A 144 16.50 15.93 -9.29
N PRO A 145 16.76 16.66 -10.38
CA PRO A 145 15.81 16.69 -11.49
C PRO A 145 15.68 15.29 -12.09
N ILE A 146 14.45 14.79 -12.12
CA ILE A 146 14.14 13.45 -12.63
C ILE A 146 13.70 13.59 -14.09
N SER A 147 14.32 12.83 -15.00
CA SER A 147 13.93 12.81 -16.40
C SER A 147 12.50 12.26 -16.58
N GLN A 148 11.79 12.64 -17.65
CA GLN A 148 10.43 12.17 -17.94
C GLN A 148 10.36 10.65 -18.10
N THR A 149 11.35 10.08 -18.79
CA THR A 149 11.45 8.61 -18.99
C THR A 149 11.55 7.89 -17.63
N PHE A 150 12.35 8.44 -16.73
CA PHE A 150 12.54 7.84 -15.41
C PHE A 150 11.28 7.94 -14.53
N LYS A 151 10.54 9.05 -14.63
CA LYS A 151 9.23 9.21 -14.00
C LYS A 151 8.22 8.20 -14.52
N ALA A 152 8.23 7.94 -15.83
CA ALA A 152 7.36 6.95 -16.45
C ALA A 152 7.64 5.54 -15.93
N VAL A 153 8.89 5.11 -15.92
CA VAL A 153 9.29 3.77 -15.46
C VAL A 153 8.95 3.57 -13.97
N ILE A 154 9.29 4.55 -13.12
CA ILE A 154 9.00 4.44 -11.69
C ILE A 154 7.51 4.56 -11.41
N GLY A 155 6.80 5.51 -12.01
CA GLY A 155 5.36 5.68 -11.81
C GLY A 155 4.60 4.43 -12.24
N MET A 156 4.95 3.86 -13.39
CA MET A 156 4.35 2.62 -13.88
C MET A 156 4.68 1.43 -12.96
N GLY A 157 5.93 1.31 -12.50
CA GLY A 157 6.34 0.29 -11.54
C GLY A 157 5.58 0.42 -10.21
N LEU A 158 5.49 1.64 -9.66
CA LEU A 158 4.74 1.91 -8.42
C LEU A 158 3.27 1.47 -8.53
N GLY A 159 2.59 1.84 -9.63
CA GLY A 159 1.21 1.45 -9.89
C GLY A 159 1.07 -0.06 -10.09
N PHE A 160 1.96 -0.67 -10.87
CA PHE A 160 1.94 -2.10 -11.18
C PHE A 160 2.06 -2.97 -9.92
N PHE A 161 2.99 -2.64 -9.02
CA PHE A 161 3.19 -3.40 -7.80
C PHE A 161 2.17 -3.07 -6.70
N ALA A 162 1.56 -1.89 -6.70
CA ALA A 162 0.61 -1.48 -5.67
C ALA A 162 -0.62 -2.39 -5.58
N VAL A 163 -1.14 -2.84 -6.73
CA VAL A 163 -2.37 -3.63 -6.78
C VAL A 163 -2.18 -5.07 -6.27
N PRO A 164 -1.22 -5.88 -6.79
CA PRO A 164 -1.00 -7.23 -6.29
C PRO A 164 -0.57 -7.28 -4.82
N LEU A 165 -0.16 -6.15 -4.27
CA LEU A 165 0.21 -6.02 -2.88
C LEU A 165 -0.93 -5.52 -1.99
N GLY A 166 -2.04 -5.04 -2.57
CA GLY A 166 -3.13 -4.44 -1.81
C GLY A 166 -2.68 -3.22 -0.99
N ILE A 167 -1.66 -2.51 -1.49
CA ILE A 167 -0.96 -1.45 -0.76
C ILE A 167 -1.18 -0.13 -1.48
N GLY A 168 -1.52 0.92 -0.75
CA GLY A 168 -1.60 2.27 -1.32
C GLY A 168 -0.23 2.81 -1.74
N GLY A 169 -0.23 3.83 -2.60
CA GLY A 169 0.97 4.44 -3.16
C GLY A 169 2.05 4.86 -2.14
N GLY A 170 1.67 5.04 -0.86
CA GLY A 170 2.58 5.45 0.20
C GLY A 170 3.73 4.49 0.47
N SER A 171 3.47 3.18 0.47
CA SER A 171 4.49 2.17 0.80
C SER A 171 5.60 2.08 -0.22
N LEU A 172 5.32 2.35 -1.48
CA LEU A 172 6.29 2.33 -2.57
C LEU A 172 6.75 3.74 -2.95
N GLY A 173 5.84 4.71 -2.91
CA GLY A 173 6.13 6.09 -3.28
C GLY A 173 7.10 6.77 -2.32
N VAL A 174 6.98 6.52 -1.01
CA VAL A 174 7.90 7.10 -0.03
C VAL A 174 9.34 6.62 -0.23
N PRO A 175 9.64 5.30 -0.31
CA PRO A 175 10.98 4.83 -0.64
C PRO A 175 11.51 5.37 -1.97
N ALA A 176 10.67 5.38 -3.00
CA ALA A 176 11.06 5.89 -4.31
C ALA A 176 11.45 7.38 -4.25
N MET A 177 10.62 8.23 -3.65
CA MET A 177 10.93 9.67 -3.52
C MET A 177 12.15 9.94 -2.64
N ARG A 178 12.37 9.13 -1.60
CA ARG A 178 13.56 9.25 -0.75
C ARG A 178 14.86 8.92 -1.50
N LEU A 179 14.84 7.95 -2.40
CA LEU A 179 15.98 7.65 -3.26
C LEU A 179 16.37 8.83 -4.16
N PHE A 180 15.40 9.72 -4.48
CA PHE A 180 15.64 10.95 -5.24
C PHE A 180 15.98 12.17 -4.39
N GLY A 181 16.18 12.00 -3.09
CA GLY A 181 16.56 13.08 -2.19
C GLY A 181 15.41 14.00 -1.75
N TYR A 182 14.15 13.60 -1.97
CA TYR A 182 13.02 14.36 -1.44
C TYR A 182 12.91 14.21 0.08
N PRO A 183 12.68 15.30 0.83
CA PRO A 183 12.47 15.25 2.28
C PRO A 183 11.28 14.34 2.62
N ILE A 184 11.37 13.61 3.73
CA ILE A 184 10.38 12.62 4.14
C ILE A 184 8.96 13.20 4.22
N LYS A 185 8.80 14.45 4.69
CA LYS A 185 7.51 15.14 4.77
C LYS A 185 6.83 15.29 3.41
N ILE A 186 7.59 15.70 2.38
CA ILE A 186 7.11 15.85 1.01
C ILE A 186 6.87 14.48 0.37
N ALA A 187 7.76 13.51 0.62
CA ALA A 187 7.61 12.16 0.11
C ALA A 187 6.32 11.49 0.64
N ILE A 188 6.03 11.60 1.93
CA ILE A 188 4.80 11.06 2.52
C ILE A 188 3.55 11.79 2.01
N GLY A 189 3.56 13.13 2.01
CA GLY A 189 2.42 13.94 1.59
C GLY A 189 2.07 13.73 0.12
N THR A 190 3.06 13.59 -0.76
CA THR A 190 2.87 13.46 -2.20
C THR A 190 2.55 12.01 -2.63
N SER A 191 3.11 11.01 -1.96
CA SER A 191 2.93 9.60 -2.34
C SER A 191 1.60 8.99 -1.89
N ARG A 192 0.89 9.64 -0.99
CA ARG A 192 -0.40 9.18 -0.46
C ARG A 192 -1.63 9.74 -1.20
N GLN A 193 -1.42 10.47 -2.27
CA GLN A 193 -2.46 11.08 -3.10
C GLN A 193 -2.57 10.39 -4.44
#